data_2fc0f9baef08b4f1e74e6f9f697a8eaa
#
_entry.id   2fc0f9baef08b4f1e74e6f9f697a8eaa
#
_cell.length_a   1.000
_cell.length_b   1.000
_cell.length_c   1.000
_cell.angle_alpha   90.00
_cell.angle_beta   90.00
_cell.angle_gamma   90.00
#
_symmetry.space_group_name_H-M   'P 1'
#
loop_
_entity.id
_entity.type
_entity.pdbx_description
1 polymer ?
#
loop_
_entity_poly.entity_id
_entity_poly.type
_entity_poly.pdbx_seq_one_letter_code
_entity_poly.pdbx_strand_id
1 'polypeptide(L)'
;VRWLGTTICCSALALAAESLQPRATGSSAIPIFPARQQWTLALNNALSAQPGFSGSRGYFPIEGERLVAYDLAAGHQLWLVPTPTLWPPVAGDRLIFVVQADAIVARHADDGSEAWRRAIEDRLAASPVADGRRLIATTVTGTVLALSAENGQVEWRIDAGARISAAPALATDRVYVPLEDRRVVALDAGDGSIVWERRLGGSPTAILALDDRIYVGAVDNYLYSLTTRRGEISWRWRTGADVVGLPVVADNHLYFVALDNILRSLDRHGGSQKWKRPLPLRPRGGPLLAGETLIIGGLSPSVRGYARSTGAPAGDVTLPGELVAAPHVFQNNGFPMLVAVTTDIVKGATVMGFTPGAGFPTPFTALPNPPVVPALTFP
;
A
#
# COMPACT_ATOMS: atom_id res chain seq x y z
N VAL A 1 27.88 -34.92 -1.55
CA VAL A 1 27.02 -34.12 -2.39
C VAL A 1 26.03 -33.45 -1.47
N ARG A 2 26.29 -32.16 -1.16
CA ARG A 2 25.45 -31.32 -0.28
C ARG A 2 24.39 -30.64 -1.16
N TRP A 3 23.14 -30.88 -0.91
CA TRP A 3 22.04 -30.10 -1.44
C TRP A 3 21.89 -28.82 -0.62
N LEU A 4 22.15 -27.68 -1.25
CA LEU A 4 21.79 -26.36 -0.75
C LEU A 4 20.31 -26.12 -1.10
N GLY A 5 19.47 -26.21 -0.09
CA GLY A 5 18.06 -25.80 -0.19
C GLY A 5 17.98 -24.29 -0.28
N THR A 6 17.65 -23.77 -1.45
CA THR A 6 17.33 -22.35 -1.66
C THR A 6 15.96 -22.08 -1.07
N THR A 7 15.91 -21.52 0.12
CA THR A 7 14.68 -21.01 0.71
C THR A 7 14.25 -19.78 -0.09
N ILE A 8 13.25 -19.95 -0.95
CA ILE A 8 12.59 -18.82 -1.62
C ILE A 8 11.79 -18.09 -0.55
N CYS A 9 12.36 -17.00 -0.05
CA CYS A 9 11.66 -16.05 0.80
C CYS A 9 10.58 -15.37 -0.05
N CYS A 10 9.32 -15.79 0.08
CA CYS A 10 8.17 -15.06 -0.43
C CYS A 10 8.09 -13.74 0.36
N SER A 11 8.73 -12.70 -0.19
CA SER A 11 8.53 -11.33 0.27
C SER A 11 7.09 -10.94 -0.04
N ALA A 12 6.21 -11.04 0.96
CA ALA A 12 4.90 -10.41 0.89
C ALA A 12 5.13 -8.91 0.68
N LEU A 13 4.68 -8.38 -0.47
CA LEU A 13 4.67 -6.94 -0.72
C LEU A 13 3.72 -6.30 0.31
N ALA A 14 4.29 -5.66 1.32
CA ALA A 14 3.55 -4.79 2.21
C ALA A 14 3.14 -3.55 1.42
N LEU A 15 1.85 -3.46 1.07
CA LEU A 15 1.23 -2.22 0.63
C LEU A 15 1.18 -1.29 1.84
N ALA A 16 1.73 -0.09 1.69
CA ALA A 16 1.53 0.98 2.65
C ALA A 16 0.01 1.17 2.84
N ALA A 17 -0.45 1.12 4.08
CA ALA A 17 -1.82 1.46 4.40
C ALA A 17 -1.99 2.95 4.13
N GLU A 18 -2.70 3.31 3.05
CA GLU A 18 -3.22 4.67 2.90
C GLU A 18 -4.19 4.92 4.04
N SER A 19 -3.82 5.85 4.89
CA SER A 19 -4.70 6.37 5.93
C SER A 19 -5.94 6.98 5.29
N LEU A 20 -7.12 6.48 5.64
CA LEU A 20 -8.43 7.05 5.38
C LEU A 20 -8.74 7.38 3.90
N GLN A 21 -9.28 6.42 3.18
CA GLN A 21 -9.96 6.73 1.91
C GLN A 21 -11.12 7.70 2.19
N PRO A 22 -11.17 8.88 1.53
CA PRO A 22 -12.28 9.81 1.72
C PRO A 22 -13.59 9.13 1.29
N ARG A 23 -14.61 9.23 2.15
CA ARG A 23 -15.99 8.86 1.79
C ARG A 23 -16.35 9.56 0.49
N ALA A 24 -16.57 8.80 -0.56
CA ALA A 24 -17.06 9.32 -1.84
C ALA A 24 -18.49 9.87 -1.64
N THR A 25 -18.60 11.17 -1.41
CA THR A 25 -19.85 11.89 -1.56
C THR A 25 -20.14 11.99 -3.06
N GLY A 26 -21.32 11.56 -3.48
CA GLY A 26 -21.75 11.39 -4.86
C GLY A 26 -21.47 12.59 -5.78
N SER A 27 -20.37 12.52 -6.47
CA SER A 27 -20.09 13.23 -7.70
C SER A 27 -19.94 12.17 -8.78
N SER A 28 -20.53 12.36 -9.94
CA SER A 28 -20.33 11.52 -11.13
C SER A 28 -18.84 11.45 -11.41
N ALA A 29 -18.18 10.42 -10.90
CA ALA A 29 -16.74 10.30 -10.97
C ALA A 29 -16.34 10.11 -12.44
N ILE A 30 -15.54 11.02 -12.96
CA ILE A 30 -15.00 10.93 -14.31
C ILE A 30 -14.19 9.62 -14.41
N PRO A 31 -14.50 8.74 -15.38
CA PRO A 31 -13.79 7.48 -15.52
C PRO A 31 -12.34 7.75 -15.93
N ILE A 32 -11.40 7.02 -15.31
CA ILE A 32 -9.96 7.15 -15.64
C ILE A 32 -9.65 6.66 -17.06
N PHE A 33 -10.43 5.72 -17.61
CA PHE A 33 -10.23 5.19 -18.95
C PHE A 33 -11.26 5.73 -19.97
N PRO A 34 -10.83 5.94 -21.22
CA PRO A 34 -9.48 5.73 -21.74
C PRO A 34 -8.49 6.68 -21.09
N ALA A 35 -7.33 6.18 -20.69
CA ALA A 35 -6.31 6.98 -20.03
C ALA A 35 -5.29 7.51 -21.02
N ARG A 36 -4.79 8.72 -20.77
CA ARG A 36 -3.73 9.36 -21.55
C ARG A 36 -2.56 9.69 -20.65
N GLN A 37 -1.34 9.34 -21.09
CA GLN A 37 -0.13 9.71 -20.41
C GLN A 37 0.05 11.24 -20.43
N GLN A 38 0.30 11.82 -19.27
CA GLN A 38 0.51 13.25 -19.08
C GLN A 38 1.99 13.59 -18.96
N TRP A 39 2.73 12.78 -18.19
CA TRP A 39 4.13 13.00 -17.91
C TRP A 39 4.89 11.71 -17.67
N THR A 40 6.20 11.79 -17.76
CA THR A 40 7.16 10.74 -17.42
C THR A 40 8.30 11.36 -16.63
N LEU A 41 8.67 10.73 -15.52
CA LEU A 41 9.78 11.10 -14.66
C LEU A 41 10.81 9.97 -14.65
N ALA A 42 12.02 10.22 -15.12
CA ALA A 42 13.11 9.26 -15.00
C ALA A 42 13.81 9.46 -13.65
N LEU A 43 13.83 8.40 -12.82
CA LEU A 43 14.57 8.44 -11.55
C LEU A 43 16.09 8.23 -11.76
N ASN A 44 16.50 7.74 -12.94
CA ASN A 44 17.90 7.44 -13.32
C ASN A 44 18.63 6.48 -12.39
N ASN A 45 17.89 5.80 -11.52
CA ASN A 45 18.38 4.83 -10.53
C ASN A 45 17.31 3.79 -10.32
N ALA A 46 17.68 2.58 -9.92
CA ALA A 46 16.71 1.58 -9.51
C ALA A 46 16.11 1.95 -8.15
N LEU A 47 14.92 1.42 -7.86
CA LEU A 47 14.33 1.52 -6.53
C LEU A 47 15.08 0.57 -5.57
N SER A 48 15.48 1.08 -4.40
CA SER A 48 16.05 0.26 -3.31
C SER A 48 14.98 -0.37 -2.43
N ALA A 49 13.79 0.24 -2.36
CA ALA A 49 12.59 -0.28 -1.69
C ALA A 49 11.33 0.18 -2.43
N GLN A 50 10.16 -0.34 -2.05
CA GLN A 50 8.89 0.10 -2.62
C GLN A 50 8.65 1.59 -2.30
N PRO A 51 8.07 2.36 -3.23
CA PRO A 51 7.73 3.76 -2.99
C PRO A 51 6.57 3.89 -1.99
N GLY A 52 6.54 5.00 -1.27
CA GLY A 52 5.40 5.45 -0.46
C GLY A 52 4.66 6.57 -1.18
N PHE A 53 3.35 6.66 -0.95
CA PHE A 53 2.52 7.70 -1.56
C PHE A 53 1.59 8.35 -0.52
N SER A 54 1.28 9.63 -0.73
CA SER A 54 0.28 10.37 0.04
C SER A 54 -0.37 11.43 -0.84
N GLY A 55 -1.61 11.20 -1.26
CA GLY A 55 -2.28 12.07 -2.21
C GLY A 55 -1.43 12.27 -3.47
N SER A 56 -1.09 13.51 -3.80
CA SER A 56 -0.24 13.85 -4.95
C SER A 56 1.25 13.73 -4.69
N ARG A 57 1.70 13.30 -3.51
CA ARG A 57 3.14 13.16 -3.21
C ARG A 57 3.60 11.71 -3.35
N GLY A 58 4.73 11.51 -4.01
CA GLY A 58 5.41 10.23 -4.12
C GLY A 58 6.81 10.30 -3.51
N TYR A 59 7.16 9.28 -2.73
CA TYR A 59 8.45 9.14 -2.05
C TYR A 59 9.14 7.89 -2.56
N PHE A 60 10.26 8.05 -3.26
CA PHE A 60 10.93 6.99 -3.97
C PHE A 60 12.30 6.72 -3.34
N PRO A 61 12.45 5.61 -2.59
CA PRO A 61 13.77 5.12 -2.19
C PRO A 61 14.53 4.65 -3.43
N ILE A 62 15.71 5.19 -3.66
CA ILE A 62 16.55 4.87 -4.81
C ILE A 62 17.94 4.41 -4.37
N GLU A 63 18.65 3.72 -5.25
CA GLU A 63 20.01 3.28 -5.00
C GLU A 63 20.92 4.40 -4.50
N GLY A 64 21.94 4.02 -3.71
CA GLY A 64 22.86 4.95 -3.06
C GLY A 64 22.29 5.58 -1.80
N GLU A 65 21.40 4.86 -1.11
CA GLU A 65 20.83 5.29 0.17
C GLU A 65 20.17 6.67 0.10
N ARG A 66 19.40 6.92 -0.95
CA ARG A 66 18.75 8.20 -1.20
C ARG A 66 17.23 8.03 -1.22
N LEU A 67 16.55 9.04 -0.75
CA LEU A 67 15.10 9.19 -0.86
C LEU A 67 14.77 10.47 -1.60
N VAL A 68 13.98 10.36 -2.65
CA VAL A 68 13.52 11.51 -3.44
C VAL A 68 12.02 11.65 -3.33
N ALA A 69 11.54 12.87 -3.15
CA ALA A 69 10.12 13.20 -3.17
C ALA A 69 9.73 13.99 -4.40
N TYR A 70 8.57 13.67 -4.95
CA TYR A 70 7.95 14.36 -6.07
C TYR A 70 6.54 14.81 -5.76
N ASP A 71 6.16 15.98 -6.24
CA ASP A 71 4.78 16.35 -6.46
C ASP A 71 4.32 15.70 -7.77
N LEU A 72 3.47 14.70 -7.69
CA LEU A 72 2.98 13.94 -8.84
C LEU A 72 1.89 14.68 -9.62
N ALA A 73 1.22 15.67 -8.99
CA ALA A 73 0.24 16.50 -9.69
C ALA A 73 0.93 17.49 -10.63
N ALA A 74 2.03 18.07 -10.19
CA ALA A 74 2.83 19.02 -10.95
C ALA A 74 4.04 18.36 -11.67
N GLY A 75 4.40 17.12 -11.31
CA GLY A 75 5.51 16.36 -11.92
C GLY A 75 6.88 16.94 -11.62
N HIS A 76 7.08 17.64 -10.51
CA HIS A 76 8.38 18.19 -10.15
C HIS A 76 8.94 17.59 -8.86
N GLN A 77 10.27 17.55 -8.77
CA GLN A 77 10.97 17.12 -7.57
C GLN A 77 10.81 18.14 -6.46
N LEU A 78 10.41 17.67 -5.28
CA LEU A 78 10.33 18.51 -4.08
C LEU A 78 11.70 18.57 -3.40
N TRP A 79 12.29 17.44 -3.13
CA TRP A 79 13.57 17.31 -2.47
C TRP A 79 14.23 15.95 -2.73
N LEU A 80 15.52 15.86 -2.42
CA LEU A 80 16.32 14.64 -2.43
C LEU A 80 17.23 14.67 -1.21
N VAL A 81 17.19 13.62 -0.40
CA VAL A 81 18.03 13.52 0.83
C VAL A 81 18.73 12.16 0.90
N PRO A 82 19.96 12.14 1.46
CA PRO A 82 20.61 10.87 1.79
C PRO A 82 19.88 10.23 2.98
N THR A 83 19.34 9.04 2.76
CA THR A 83 18.65 8.28 3.81
C THR A 83 18.45 6.84 3.37
N PRO A 84 19.08 5.86 4.00
CA PRO A 84 18.81 4.46 3.75
C PRO A 84 17.38 4.15 4.11
N THR A 85 16.73 3.29 3.31
CA THR A 85 15.31 2.98 3.47
C THR A 85 15.09 1.50 3.24
N LEU A 86 14.61 0.77 4.26
CA LEU A 86 14.38 -0.68 4.20
C LEU A 86 12.95 -1.06 3.84
N TRP A 87 11.99 -0.21 4.22
CA TRP A 87 10.56 -0.42 3.99
C TRP A 87 9.98 0.75 3.19
N PRO A 88 8.80 0.60 2.55
CA PRO A 88 8.12 1.72 1.94
C PRO A 88 8.01 2.89 2.93
N PRO A 89 8.34 4.13 2.52
CA PRO A 89 8.09 5.30 3.36
C PRO A 89 6.61 5.39 3.72
N VAL A 90 6.30 5.61 4.98
CA VAL A 90 4.93 5.73 5.48
C VAL A 90 4.60 7.21 5.65
N ALA A 91 3.56 7.67 4.98
CA ALA A 91 3.13 9.04 5.07
C ALA A 91 2.20 9.26 6.28
N GLY A 92 2.49 10.29 7.06
CA GLY A 92 1.58 10.92 8.00
C GLY A 92 1.05 12.24 7.41
N ASP A 93 0.51 13.11 8.24
CA ASP A 93 -0.08 14.38 7.78
C ASP A 93 0.98 15.36 7.23
N ARG A 94 2.02 15.63 8.01
CA ARG A 94 3.14 16.53 7.64
C ARG A 94 4.50 15.87 7.70
N LEU A 95 4.57 14.64 8.17
CA LEU A 95 5.77 13.85 8.30
C LEU A 95 5.69 12.60 7.45
N ILE A 96 6.83 12.12 7.03
CA ILE A 96 7.01 10.77 6.49
C ILE A 96 7.92 9.99 7.42
N PHE A 97 7.62 8.72 7.59
CA PHE A 97 8.38 7.82 8.45
C PHE A 97 9.17 6.85 7.58
N VAL A 98 10.46 6.86 7.80
CA VAL A 98 11.43 6.04 7.08
C VAL A 98 12.06 5.04 8.05
N VAL A 99 12.03 3.76 7.70
CA VAL A 99 12.65 2.71 8.51
C VAL A 99 14.05 2.46 7.99
N GLN A 100 15.02 2.63 8.87
CA GLN A 100 16.43 2.30 8.69
C GLN A 100 16.77 1.00 9.43
N ALA A 101 18.02 0.54 9.33
CA ALA A 101 18.43 -0.71 9.97
C ALA A 101 18.34 -0.65 11.51
N ASP A 102 18.59 0.51 12.08
CA ASP A 102 18.74 0.76 13.52
C ASP A 102 17.77 1.80 14.08
N ALA A 103 16.97 2.43 13.21
CA ALA A 103 16.09 3.51 13.63
C ALA A 103 14.83 3.66 12.76
N ILE A 104 13.81 4.27 13.34
CA ILE A 104 12.73 4.94 12.61
C ILE A 104 13.04 6.43 12.60
N VAL A 105 12.98 7.04 11.42
CA VAL A 105 13.27 8.46 11.21
C VAL A 105 12.02 9.12 10.65
N ALA A 106 11.54 10.17 11.31
CA ALA A 106 10.54 11.05 10.74
C ALA A 106 11.20 12.24 10.02
N ARG A 107 10.70 12.53 8.85
CA ARG A 107 11.15 13.65 8.02
C ARG A 107 9.97 14.54 7.67
N HIS A 108 10.21 15.84 7.57
CA HIS A 108 9.22 16.77 7.05
C HIS A 108 8.89 16.44 5.60
N ALA A 109 7.60 16.33 5.28
CA ALA A 109 7.13 15.99 3.94
C ALA A 109 7.44 17.09 2.91
N ASP A 110 7.63 18.33 3.35
CA ASP A 110 7.81 19.49 2.47
C ASP A 110 9.25 19.67 1.99
N ASP A 111 10.25 19.37 2.82
CA ASP A 111 11.67 19.62 2.51
C ASP A 111 12.59 18.43 2.79
N GLY A 112 12.08 17.33 3.36
CA GLY A 112 12.85 16.13 3.68
C GLY A 112 13.77 16.26 4.89
N SER A 113 13.77 17.41 5.61
CA SER A 113 14.57 17.59 6.83
C SER A 113 14.14 16.62 7.93
N GLU A 114 15.07 16.18 8.77
CA GLU A 114 14.81 15.26 9.86
C GLU A 114 14.05 15.99 10.98
N ALA A 115 12.87 15.48 11.34
CA ALA A 115 12.09 15.99 12.46
C ALA A 115 12.48 15.30 13.75
N TRP A 116 12.58 13.97 13.72
CA TRP A 116 13.04 13.17 14.85
C TRP A 116 13.59 11.82 14.39
N ARG A 117 14.37 11.20 15.26
CA ARG A 117 14.95 9.87 15.09
C ARG A 117 14.74 9.04 16.34
N ARG A 118 14.27 7.81 16.16
CA ARG A 118 14.09 6.85 17.24
C ARG A 118 14.85 5.57 16.97
N ALA A 119 15.83 5.28 17.81
CA ALA A 119 16.51 3.97 17.75
C ALA A 119 15.54 2.83 18.04
N ILE A 120 15.67 1.74 17.30
CA ILE A 120 14.91 0.49 17.48
C ILE A 120 15.87 -0.59 17.97
N GLU A 121 15.41 -1.34 19.00
CA GLU A 121 16.21 -2.41 19.61
C GLU A 121 16.18 -3.70 18.78
N ASP A 122 15.14 -3.87 17.95
CA ASP A 122 14.90 -5.06 17.15
C ASP A 122 14.38 -4.69 15.78
N ARG A 123 14.67 -5.53 14.78
CA ARG A 123 14.23 -5.28 13.40
C ARG A 123 12.71 -5.31 13.28
N LEU A 124 12.16 -4.46 12.44
CA LEU A 124 10.74 -4.49 12.14
C LEU A 124 10.38 -5.75 11.33
N ALA A 125 9.25 -6.35 11.68
CA ALA A 125 8.68 -7.51 10.98
C ALA A 125 7.95 -7.12 9.71
N ALA A 126 7.41 -5.89 9.67
CA ALA A 126 6.62 -5.37 8.57
C ALA A 126 6.72 -3.84 8.50
N SER A 127 6.22 -3.26 7.41
CA SER A 127 6.06 -1.80 7.32
C SER A 127 5.20 -1.29 8.46
N PRO A 128 5.61 -0.21 9.16
CA PRO A 128 4.75 0.42 10.15
C PRO A 128 3.51 1.04 9.50
N VAL A 129 2.52 1.37 10.33
CA VAL A 129 1.31 2.09 9.89
C VAL A 129 1.10 3.33 10.75
N ALA A 130 0.55 4.39 10.16
CA ALA A 130 0.33 5.66 10.85
C ALA A 130 -1.11 6.17 10.66
N ASP A 131 -1.62 6.91 11.65
CA ASP A 131 -2.95 7.57 11.62
C ASP A 131 -2.87 9.10 11.80
N GLY A 132 -1.71 9.70 11.56
CA GLY A 132 -1.45 11.13 11.77
C GLY A 132 -1.09 11.47 13.22
N ARG A 133 -1.56 10.73 14.22
CA ARG A 133 -1.21 10.88 15.63
C ARG A 133 -0.14 9.89 16.08
N ARG A 134 -0.28 8.64 15.65
CA ARG A 134 0.57 7.52 16.06
C ARG A 134 1.22 6.83 14.90
N LEU A 135 2.36 6.25 15.17
CA LEU A 135 3.03 5.28 14.31
C LEU A 135 3.08 3.95 15.06
N ILE A 136 2.47 2.92 14.49
CA ILE A 136 2.51 1.56 15.02
C ILE A 136 3.59 0.77 14.28
N ALA A 137 4.56 0.30 15.04
CA ALA A 137 5.65 -0.53 14.54
C ALA A 137 5.61 -1.92 15.20
N THR A 138 5.94 -2.95 14.44
CA THR A 138 5.96 -4.34 14.90
C THR A 138 7.31 -4.96 14.62
N THR A 139 7.86 -5.70 15.58
CA THR A 139 9.19 -6.30 15.47
C THR A 139 9.13 -7.81 15.15
N VAL A 140 10.25 -8.35 14.69
CA VAL A 140 10.36 -9.79 14.37
C VAL A 140 10.23 -10.69 15.60
N THR A 141 10.46 -10.16 16.81
CA THR A 141 10.26 -10.90 18.07
C THR A 141 8.82 -10.88 18.57
N GLY A 142 7.92 -10.09 17.94
CA GLY A 142 6.51 -10.01 18.32
C GLY A 142 6.16 -8.81 19.18
N THR A 143 7.09 -7.86 19.38
CA THR A 143 6.81 -6.61 20.07
C THR A 143 5.99 -5.69 19.18
N VAL A 144 4.97 -5.05 19.75
CA VAL A 144 4.19 -3.98 19.14
C VAL A 144 4.48 -2.68 19.89
N LEU A 145 4.82 -1.65 19.15
CA LEU A 145 5.17 -0.32 19.64
C LEU A 145 4.20 0.71 19.08
N ALA A 146 3.63 1.55 19.93
CA ALA A 146 3.02 2.80 19.47
C ALA A 146 3.96 3.96 19.80
N LEU A 147 4.28 4.70 18.77
CA LEU A 147 5.09 5.92 18.87
C LEU A 147 4.21 7.14 18.58
N SER A 148 4.42 8.22 19.30
CA SER A 148 3.90 9.52 18.92
C SER A 148 4.43 9.88 17.52
N ALA A 149 3.55 10.13 16.56
CA ALA A 149 3.95 10.54 15.23
C ALA A 149 4.71 11.89 15.24
N GLU A 150 4.39 12.76 16.19
CA GLU A 150 4.96 14.11 16.30
C GLU A 150 6.44 14.11 16.75
N ASN A 151 6.80 13.25 17.73
CA ASN A 151 8.12 13.34 18.39
C ASN A 151 8.84 11.98 18.57
N GLY A 152 8.25 10.88 18.13
CA GLY A 152 8.84 9.52 18.20
C GLY A 152 8.91 8.95 19.63
N GLN A 153 8.25 9.54 20.62
CA GLN A 153 8.19 8.96 21.95
C GLN A 153 7.32 7.72 21.98
N VAL A 154 7.75 6.69 22.72
CA VAL A 154 6.95 5.48 22.91
C VAL A 154 5.78 5.81 23.83
N GLU A 155 4.55 5.70 23.32
CA GLU A 155 3.33 5.85 24.10
C GLU A 155 3.03 4.57 24.89
N TRP A 156 3.18 3.41 24.22
CA TRP A 156 3.07 2.09 24.83
C TRP A 156 3.85 1.03 24.07
N ARG A 157 4.12 -0.09 24.74
CA ARG A 157 4.82 -1.25 24.19
C ARG A 157 4.20 -2.51 24.79
N ILE A 158 3.91 -3.51 23.93
CA ILE A 158 3.44 -4.82 24.37
C ILE A 158 4.17 -5.93 23.63
N ASP A 159 4.16 -7.13 24.21
CA ASP A 159 4.49 -8.38 23.53
C ASP A 159 3.19 -9.05 23.06
N ALA A 160 3.05 -9.31 21.77
CA ALA A 160 1.87 -9.98 21.20
C ALA A 160 1.88 -11.50 21.43
N GLY A 161 2.93 -12.03 22.03
CA GLY A 161 3.06 -13.45 22.39
C GLY A 161 3.33 -14.40 21.22
N ALA A 162 3.57 -13.87 20.02
CA ALA A 162 3.98 -14.61 18.83
C ALA A 162 4.57 -13.68 17.76
N ARG A 163 5.24 -14.27 16.76
CA ARG A 163 5.82 -13.51 15.64
C ARG A 163 4.72 -12.88 14.79
N ILE A 164 5.04 -11.73 14.25
CA ILE A 164 4.15 -10.97 13.37
C ILE A 164 4.19 -11.56 11.95
N SER A 165 3.04 -11.78 11.34
CA SER A 165 2.94 -12.38 10.00
C SER A 165 2.81 -11.38 8.86
N ALA A 166 2.32 -10.16 9.15
CA ALA A 166 2.13 -9.09 8.17
C ALA A 166 2.06 -7.72 8.85
N ALA A 167 1.93 -6.65 8.07
CA ALA A 167 1.74 -5.30 8.61
C ALA A 167 0.48 -5.22 9.49
N PRO A 168 0.54 -4.49 10.62
CA PRO A 168 -0.64 -4.21 11.42
C PRO A 168 -1.61 -3.31 10.67
N ALA A 169 -2.85 -3.22 11.13
CA ALA A 169 -3.83 -2.29 10.61
C ALA A 169 -4.38 -1.40 11.73
N LEU A 170 -4.68 -0.15 11.38
CA LEU A 170 -5.25 0.85 12.27
C LEU A 170 -6.66 1.21 11.80
N ALA A 171 -7.62 1.27 12.71
CA ALA A 171 -8.92 1.89 12.46
C ALA A 171 -9.49 2.43 13.77
N THR A 172 -9.91 3.68 13.75
CA THR A 172 -10.54 4.38 14.87
C THR A 172 -9.70 4.34 16.16
N ASP A 173 -10.05 3.43 17.07
CA ASP A 173 -9.45 3.27 18.40
C ASP A 173 -8.74 1.92 18.56
N ARG A 174 -8.45 1.20 17.46
CA ARG A 174 -7.92 -0.17 17.47
C ARG A 174 -6.70 -0.35 16.61
N VAL A 175 -5.77 -1.16 17.09
CA VAL A 175 -4.66 -1.74 16.33
C VAL A 175 -4.93 -3.22 16.15
N TYR A 176 -4.91 -3.70 14.91
CA TYR A 176 -5.09 -5.12 14.60
C TYR A 176 -3.75 -5.71 14.19
N VAL A 177 -3.29 -6.69 14.94
CA VAL A 177 -1.97 -7.31 14.77
C VAL A 177 -2.12 -8.74 14.26
N PRO A 178 -1.63 -9.05 13.05
CA PRO A 178 -1.64 -10.39 12.50
C PRO A 178 -0.44 -11.20 13.01
N LEU A 179 -0.69 -12.41 13.51
CA LEU A 179 0.34 -13.28 14.09
C LEU A 179 0.54 -14.58 13.29
N GLU A 180 1.78 -15.07 13.24
CA GLU A 180 2.14 -16.33 12.56
C GLU A 180 1.40 -17.56 13.14
N ASP A 181 1.03 -17.52 14.41
CA ASP A 181 0.30 -18.60 15.09
C ASP A 181 -1.21 -18.63 14.76
N ARG A 182 -1.61 -17.95 13.69
CA ARG A 182 -2.97 -17.87 13.14
C ARG A 182 -3.92 -16.98 13.94
N ARG A 183 -3.41 -16.15 14.86
CA ARG A 183 -4.24 -15.18 15.58
C ARG A 183 -4.25 -13.82 14.90
N VAL A 184 -5.36 -13.12 15.06
CA VAL A 184 -5.47 -11.67 14.96
C VAL A 184 -5.72 -11.16 16.37
N VAL A 185 -4.91 -10.23 16.83
CA VAL A 185 -5.07 -9.58 18.13
C VAL A 185 -5.52 -8.15 17.89
N ALA A 186 -6.58 -7.73 18.56
CA ALA A 186 -7.00 -6.33 18.57
C ALA A 186 -6.57 -5.68 19.89
N LEU A 187 -5.84 -4.59 19.75
CA LEU A 187 -5.35 -3.79 20.85
C LEU A 187 -6.11 -2.47 20.92
N ASP A 188 -6.28 -1.93 22.10
CA ASP A 188 -6.67 -0.54 22.26
C ASP A 188 -5.54 0.38 21.76
N ALA A 189 -5.86 1.32 20.87
CA ALA A 189 -4.83 2.20 20.29
C ALA A 189 -4.27 3.20 21.31
N GLY A 190 -4.98 3.46 22.42
CA GLY A 190 -4.59 4.39 23.45
C GLY A 190 -3.53 3.87 24.40
N ASP A 191 -3.63 2.60 24.82
CA ASP A 191 -2.77 2.04 25.88
C ASP A 191 -2.15 0.66 25.51
N GLY A 192 -2.50 0.10 24.34
CA GLY A 192 -1.99 -1.20 23.90
C GLY A 192 -2.64 -2.41 24.58
N SER A 193 -3.66 -2.22 25.43
CA SER A 193 -4.34 -3.34 26.09
C SER A 193 -5.05 -4.24 25.10
N ILE A 194 -5.02 -5.56 25.34
CA ILE A 194 -5.70 -6.53 24.47
C ILE A 194 -7.21 -6.42 24.67
N VAL A 195 -7.92 -6.12 23.58
CA VAL A 195 -9.39 -6.03 23.57
C VAL A 195 -10.01 -7.39 23.25
N TRP A 196 -9.46 -8.06 22.25
CA TRP A 196 -9.84 -9.43 21.89
C TRP A 196 -8.75 -10.11 21.06
N GLU A 197 -8.83 -11.42 21.02
CA GLU A 197 -8.03 -12.27 20.13
C GLU A 197 -8.94 -13.19 19.34
N ARG A 198 -8.58 -13.44 18.07
CA ARG A 198 -9.30 -14.38 17.21
C ARG A 198 -8.34 -15.29 16.48
N ARG A 199 -8.54 -16.61 16.65
CA ARG A 199 -7.81 -17.63 15.90
C ARG A 199 -8.54 -17.92 14.59
N LEU A 200 -7.79 -17.93 13.49
CA LEU A 200 -8.23 -18.26 12.13
C LEU A 200 -7.80 -19.67 11.74
N GLY A 201 -8.19 -20.12 10.54
CA GLY A 201 -7.74 -21.40 10.00
C GLY A 201 -6.26 -21.38 9.55
N GLY A 202 -5.79 -20.25 9.04
CA GLY A 202 -4.41 -20.00 8.60
C GLY A 202 -3.83 -18.72 9.17
N SER A 203 -2.52 -18.52 9.01
CA SER A 203 -1.84 -17.29 9.40
C SER A 203 -2.33 -16.13 8.53
N PRO A 204 -2.66 -14.97 9.13
CA PRO A 204 -3.08 -13.79 8.39
C PRO A 204 -1.94 -13.26 7.50
N THR A 205 -2.29 -12.80 6.29
CA THR A 205 -1.33 -12.23 5.32
C THR A 205 -1.56 -10.76 5.05
N ALA A 206 -2.77 -10.26 5.30
CA ALA A 206 -3.13 -8.85 5.15
C ALA A 206 -4.39 -8.55 5.97
N ILE A 207 -4.50 -7.35 6.52
CA ILE A 207 -5.68 -6.88 7.24
C ILE A 207 -6.08 -5.51 6.68
N LEU A 208 -7.32 -5.40 6.21
CA LEU A 208 -7.99 -4.13 5.98
C LEU A 208 -8.91 -3.86 7.18
N ALA A 209 -8.65 -2.79 7.91
CA ALA A 209 -9.48 -2.37 9.03
C ALA A 209 -10.37 -1.19 8.65
N LEU A 210 -11.66 -1.30 8.96
CA LEU A 210 -12.66 -0.24 8.84
C LEU A 210 -13.38 -0.09 10.18
N ASP A 211 -14.21 0.92 10.33
CA ASP A 211 -14.87 1.25 11.60
C ASP A 211 -15.77 0.11 12.13
N ASP A 212 -16.44 -0.62 11.24
CA ASP A 212 -17.40 -1.67 11.62
C ASP A 212 -16.87 -3.09 11.43
N ARG A 213 -15.86 -3.29 10.57
CA ARG A 213 -15.35 -4.60 10.17
C ARG A 213 -13.87 -4.58 9.85
N ILE A 214 -13.26 -5.74 10.04
CA ILE A 214 -11.94 -6.01 9.45
C ILE A 214 -12.05 -7.15 8.44
N TYR A 215 -11.25 -7.08 7.38
CA TYR A 215 -11.13 -8.10 6.37
C TYR A 215 -9.71 -8.65 6.42
N VAL A 216 -9.60 -9.97 6.56
CA VAL A 216 -8.33 -10.65 6.78
C VAL A 216 -8.12 -11.71 5.71
N GLY A 217 -7.10 -11.55 4.89
CA GLY A 217 -6.58 -12.62 4.04
C GLY A 217 -5.71 -13.56 4.86
N ALA A 218 -5.78 -14.87 4.62
CA ALA A 218 -4.98 -15.86 5.33
C ALA A 218 -4.46 -16.97 4.38
N VAL A 219 -3.37 -17.65 4.79
CA VAL A 219 -2.71 -18.71 4.01
C VAL A 219 -3.54 -19.99 3.83
N ASP A 220 -4.71 -20.08 4.42
CA ASP A 220 -5.65 -21.18 4.25
C ASP A 220 -6.60 -20.99 3.04
N ASN A 221 -6.31 -20.03 2.19
CA ASN A 221 -7.13 -19.65 1.03
C ASN A 221 -8.51 -19.11 1.43
N TYR A 222 -8.62 -18.43 2.57
CA TYR A 222 -9.84 -17.73 2.95
C TYR A 222 -9.61 -16.23 3.10
N LEU A 223 -10.63 -15.48 2.69
CA LEU A 223 -10.85 -14.11 3.13
C LEU A 223 -11.90 -14.14 4.24
N TYR A 224 -11.55 -13.61 5.39
CA TYR A 224 -12.42 -13.53 6.56
C TYR A 224 -12.96 -12.11 6.72
N SER A 225 -14.19 -11.99 7.18
CA SER A 225 -14.77 -10.74 7.70
C SER A 225 -15.05 -10.92 9.19
N LEU A 226 -14.45 -10.05 10.01
CA LEU A 226 -14.64 -10.07 11.46
C LEU A 226 -15.25 -8.74 11.92
N THR A 227 -16.01 -8.80 13.02
CA THR A 227 -16.52 -7.60 13.70
C THR A 227 -15.37 -6.89 14.43
N THR A 228 -15.29 -5.58 14.36
CA THR A 228 -14.26 -4.79 15.08
C THR A 228 -14.42 -4.89 16.59
N ARG A 229 -15.66 -5.04 17.08
CA ARG A 229 -15.98 -4.99 18.50
C ARG A 229 -15.50 -6.22 19.28
N ARG A 230 -15.66 -7.46 18.72
CA ARG A 230 -15.39 -8.73 19.42
C ARG A 230 -14.56 -9.71 18.60
N GLY A 231 -14.14 -9.36 17.39
CA GLY A 231 -13.43 -10.29 16.52
C GLY A 231 -14.24 -11.51 16.08
N GLU A 232 -15.58 -11.44 16.13
CA GLU A 232 -16.44 -12.53 15.69
C GLU A 232 -16.39 -12.66 14.18
N ILE A 233 -16.20 -13.89 13.67
CA ILE A 233 -16.23 -14.17 12.24
C ILE A 233 -17.67 -14.03 11.76
N SER A 234 -17.96 -12.96 11.00
CA SER A 234 -19.28 -12.75 10.41
C SER A 234 -19.49 -13.67 9.21
N TRP A 235 -18.48 -13.77 8.37
CA TRP A 235 -18.44 -14.69 7.24
C TRP A 235 -16.98 -14.95 6.82
N ARG A 236 -16.79 -15.97 6.02
CA ARG A 236 -15.53 -16.26 5.33
C ARG A 236 -15.81 -16.71 3.92
N TRP A 237 -14.92 -16.35 3.01
CA TRP A 237 -15.01 -16.71 1.59
C TRP A 237 -13.79 -17.52 1.17
N ARG A 238 -14.01 -18.69 0.58
CA ARG A 238 -12.93 -19.52 0.07
C ARG A 238 -12.51 -19.08 -1.31
N THR A 239 -11.22 -18.87 -1.51
CA THR A 239 -10.56 -18.60 -2.78
C THR A 239 -9.90 -19.85 -3.35
N GLY A 240 -9.45 -19.79 -4.62
CA GLY A 240 -8.66 -20.87 -5.20
C GLY A 240 -7.19 -20.85 -4.80
N ALA A 241 -6.72 -19.73 -4.23
CA ALA A 241 -5.35 -19.49 -3.77
C ALA A 241 -5.33 -18.30 -2.80
N ASP A 242 -4.16 -17.93 -2.28
CA ASP A 242 -3.99 -16.85 -1.31
C ASP A 242 -4.53 -15.51 -1.83
N VAL A 243 -5.15 -14.75 -0.94
CA VAL A 243 -5.56 -13.37 -1.20
C VAL A 243 -4.32 -12.48 -1.33
N VAL A 244 -4.29 -11.63 -2.35
CA VAL A 244 -3.15 -10.75 -2.64
C VAL A 244 -3.47 -9.31 -2.29
N GLY A 245 -2.62 -8.71 -1.48
CA GLY A 245 -2.74 -7.32 -1.05
C GLY A 245 -4.02 -7.05 -0.24
N LEU A 246 -4.33 -5.77 -0.08
CA LEU A 246 -5.53 -5.36 0.63
C LEU A 246 -6.75 -5.37 -0.28
N PRO A 247 -7.92 -5.81 0.20
CA PRO A 247 -9.18 -5.56 -0.49
C PRO A 247 -9.51 -4.07 -0.47
N VAL A 248 -10.40 -3.62 -1.36
CA VAL A 248 -11.01 -2.29 -1.29
C VAL A 248 -12.50 -2.41 -1.08
N VAL A 249 -13.05 -1.40 -0.40
CA VAL A 249 -14.49 -1.32 -0.10
C VAL A 249 -15.05 -0.04 -0.70
N ALA A 250 -16.15 -0.18 -1.45
CA ALA A 250 -16.94 0.94 -1.90
C ALA A 250 -18.44 0.61 -1.74
N ASP A 251 -19.18 1.51 -1.13
CA ASP A 251 -20.57 1.32 -0.77
C ASP A 251 -20.78 0.02 0.03
N ASN A 252 -21.63 -0.88 -0.47
CA ASN A 252 -21.86 -2.19 0.13
C ASN A 252 -21.05 -3.33 -0.50
N HIS A 253 -19.99 -3.03 -1.24
CA HIS A 253 -19.17 -4.00 -1.95
C HIS A 253 -17.76 -4.07 -1.42
N LEU A 254 -17.25 -5.28 -1.33
CA LEU A 254 -15.85 -5.60 -1.08
C LEU A 254 -15.26 -6.18 -2.36
N TYR A 255 -14.12 -5.63 -2.79
CA TYR A 255 -13.41 -6.08 -3.98
C TYR A 255 -12.03 -6.60 -3.59
N PHE A 256 -11.64 -7.76 -4.11
CA PHE A 256 -10.33 -8.35 -3.84
C PHE A 256 -9.87 -9.26 -4.97
N VAL A 257 -8.60 -9.54 -4.98
CA VAL A 257 -7.95 -10.48 -5.89
C VAL A 257 -7.22 -11.57 -5.11
N ALA A 258 -7.05 -12.73 -5.73
CA ALA A 258 -6.26 -13.82 -5.19
C ALA A 258 -5.29 -14.36 -6.26
N LEU A 259 -4.32 -15.17 -5.86
CA LEU A 259 -3.34 -15.80 -6.76
C LEU A 259 -3.96 -16.81 -7.75
N ASP A 260 -5.27 -17.06 -7.64
CA ASP A 260 -6.05 -17.76 -8.67
C ASP A 260 -6.41 -16.87 -9.88
N ASN A 261 -5.88 -15.64 -9.91
CA ASN A 261 -6.08 -14.65 -10.97
C ASN A 261 -7.55 -14.27 -11.18
N ILE A 262 -8.32 -14.19 -10.11
CA ILE A 262 -9.73 -13.79 -10.18
C ILE A 262 -9.96 -12.54 -9.31
N LEU A 263 -10.48 -11.47 -9.94
CA LEU A 263 -11.05 -10.33 -9.26
C LEU A 263 -12.50 -10.66 -8.86
N ARG A 264 -12.86 -10.41 -7.62
CA ARG A 264 -14.17 -10.71 -7.04
C ARG A 264 -14.81 -9.49 -6.42
N SER A 265 -16.13 -9.42 -6.52
CA SER A 265 -16.96 -8.52 -5.74
C SER A 265 -17.89 -9.31 -4.85
N LEU A 266 -17.86 -9.01 -3.55
CA LEU A 266 -18.76 -9.59 -2.57
C LEU A 266 -19.62 -8.48 -1.92
N ASP A 267 -20.78 -8.86 -1.41
CA ASP A 267 -21.47 -8.05 -0.41
C ASP A 267 -20.63 -7.97 0.85
N ARG A 268 -20.31 -6.76 1.31
CA ARG A 268 -19.39 -6.58 2.44
C ARG A 268 -19.92 -7.09 3.77
N HIS A 269 -21.24 -7.13 3.96
CA HIS A 269 -21.87 -7.54 5.21
C HIS A 269 -22.18 -9.04 5.25
N GLY A 270 -22.71 -9.59 4.16
CA GLY A 270 -23.14 -10.98 4.08
C GLY A 270 -22.16 -11.93 3.39
N GLY A 271 -21.12 -11.42 2.72
CA GLY A 271 -20.14 -12.24 2.00
C GLY A 271 -20.68 -12.89 0.73
N SER A 272 -21.90 -12.58 0.27
CA SER A 272 -22.44 -13.14 -0.96
C SER A 272 -21.75 -12.55 -2.19
N GLN A 273 -21.38 -13.44 -3.14
CA GLN A 273 -20.73 -13.00 -4.38
C GLN A 273 -21.70 -12.23 -5.26
N LYS A 274 -21.28 -11.05 -5.70
CA LYS A 274 -22.01 -10.24 -6.69
C LYS A 274 -21.56 -10.58 -8.11
N TRP A 275 -20.24 -10.60 -8.32
CA TRP A 275 -19.64 -11.01 -9.59
C TRP A 275 -18.19 -11.49 -9.37
N LYS A 276 -17.63 -12.15 -10.39
CA LYS A 276 -16.23 -12.51 -10.48
C LYS A 276 -15.72 -12.29 -11.90
N ARG A 277 -14.42 -11.97 -12.04
CA ARG A 277 -13.76 -11.74 -13.32
C ARG A 277 -12.38 -12.41 -13.35
N PRO A 278 -12.13 -13.37 -14.25
CA PRO A 278 -10.80 -13.85 -14.53
C PRO A 278 -9.90 -12.72 -15.04
N LEU A 279 -8.69 -12.65 -14.53
CA LEU A 279 -7.69 -11.65 -14.92
C LEU A 279 -6.69 -12.29 -15.90
N PRO A 280 -6.32 -11.60 -16.99
CA PRO A 280 -5.32 -12.09 -17.95
C PRO A 280 -3.88 -11.80 -17.46
N LEU A 281 -3.70 -11.48 -16.20
CA LEU A 281 -2.40 -11.21 -15.57
C LEU A 281 -2.39 -11.80 -14.16
N ARG A 282 -1.18 -12.03 -13.62
CA ARG A 282 -1.00 -12.42 -12.22
C ARG A 282 -0.93 -11.14 -11.35
N PRO A 283 -1.90 -10.91 -10.45
CA PRO A 283 -1.89 -9.71 -9.63
C PRO A 283 -0.71 -9.70 -8.66
N ARG A 284 -0.10 -8.54 -8.45
CA ARG A 284 0.97 -8.31 -7.45
C ARG A 284 0.49 -7.56 -6.21
N GLY A 285 -0.69 -6.97 -6.28
CA GLY A 285 -1.30 -6.21 -5.18
C GLY A 285 -2.81 -6.33 -5.23
N GLY A 286 -3.49 -5.78 -4.23
CA GLY A 286 -4.94 -5.65 -4.21
C GLY A 286 -5.45 -4.71 -5.30
N PRO A 287 -6.77 -4.67 -5.53
CA PRO A 287 -7.37 -3.67 -6.42
C PRO A 287 -7.24 -2.27 -5.81
N LEU A 288 -7.16 -1.25 -6.68
CA LEU A 288 -7.28 0.15 -6.29
C LEU A 288 -8.59 0.71 -6.82
N LEU A 289 -9.16 1.69 -6.13
CA LEU A 289 -10.40 2.32 -6.53
C LEU A 289 -10.16 3.71 -7.14
N ALA A 290 -10.59 3.91 -8.38
CA ALA A 290 -10.61 5.20 -9.08
C ALA A 290 -12.06 5.51 -9.50
N GLY A 291 -12.84 6.09 -8.61
CA GLY A 291 -14.26 6.33 -8.82
C GLY A 291 -15.04 5.03 -9.08
N GLU A 292 -15.61 4.89 -10.28
CA GLU A 292 -16.37 3.69 -10.69
C GLU A 292 -15.48 2.58 -11.29
N THR A 293 -14.15 2.74 -11.24
CA THR A 293 -13.19 1.81 -11.86
C THR A 293 -12.29 1.17 -10.80
N LEU A 294 -12.16 -0.14 -10.86
CA LEU A 294 -11.16 -0.91 -10.14
C LEU A 294 -9.91 -1.03 -11.00
N ILE A 295 -8.77 -0.65 -10.46
CA ILE A 295 -7.47 -0.69 -11.13
C ILE A 295 -6.69 -1.91 -10.64
N ILE A 296 -6.18 -2.71 -11.56
CA ILE A 296 -5.37 -3.90 -11.28
C ILE A 296 -4.02 -3.77 -11.96
N GLY A 297 -2.97 -3.88 -11.18
CA GLY A 297 -1.59 -4.06 -11.64
C GLY A 297 -1.08 -5.47 -11.31
N GLY A 298 -0.12 -5.96 -12.08
CA GLY A 298 0.46 -7.29 -11.85
C GLY A 298 1.71 -7.55 -12.68
N LEU A 299 2.06 -8.82 -12.84
CA LEU A 299 3.15 -9.26 -13.72
C LEU A 299 2.72 -9.14 -15.18
N SER A 300 2.71 -7.92 -15.67
CA SER A 300 2.38 -7.57 -17.04
C SER A 300 2.82 -6.12 -17.29
N PRO A 301 3.28 -5.76 -18.47
CA PRO A 301 3.53 -4.37 -18.83
C PRO A 301 2.22 -3.61 -19.09
N SER A 302 1.23 -3.78 -18.22
CA SER A 302 -0.05 -3.10 -18.34
C SER A 302 -0.74 -2.91 -16.98
N VAL A 303 -1.50 -1.82 -16.87
CA VAL A 303 -2.46 -1.57 -15.79
C VAL A 303 -3.85 -1.67 -16.38
N ARG A 304 -4.75 -2.42 -15.76
CA ARG A 304 -6.09 -2.68 -16.28
C ARG A 304 -7.18 -2.14 -15.39
N GLY A 305 -8.22 -1.62 -16.02
CA GLY A 305 -9.42 -1.11 -15.37
C GLY A 305 -10.61 -2.04 -15.56
N TYR A 306 -11.42 -2.15 -14.49
CA TYR A 306 -12.67 -2.91 -14.50
C TYR A 306 -13.78 -2.09 -13.86
N ALA A 307 -14.96 -2.08 -14.46
CA ALA A 307 -16.13 -1.42 -13.88
C ALA A 307 -16.50 -2.08 -12.55
N ARG A 308 -16.55 -1.31 -11.46
CA ARG A 308 -16.81 -1.85 -10.13
C ARG A 308 -18.20 -2.49 -9.97
N SER A 309 -19.18 -2.03 -10.76
CA SER A 309 -20.56 -2.54 -10.71
C SER A 309 -20.71 -3.94 -11.31
N THR A 310 -19.94 -4.27 -12.37
CA THR A 310 -20.12 -5.51 -13.16
C THR A 310 -18.85 -6.34 -13.31
N GLY A 311 -17.68 -5.79 -13.01
CA GLY A 311 -16.39 -6.38 -13.33
C GLY A 311 -16.08 -6.41 -14.83
N ALA A 312 -16.83 -5.69 -15.67
CA ALA A 312 -16.54 -5.59 -17.09
C ALA A 312 -15.23 -4.81 -17.32
N PRO A 313 -14.40 -5.17 -18.33
CA PRO A 313 -13.24 -4.38 -18.70
C PRO A 313 -13.66 -2.93 -19.00
N ALA A 314 -12.95 -1.97 -18.42
CA ALA A 314 -13.17 -0.53 -18.57
C ALA A 314 -12.06 0.16 -19.38
N GLY A 315 -10.97 -0.52 -19.64
CA GLY A 315 -9.82 -0.04 -20.37
C GLY A 315 -8.50 -0.51 -19.78
N ASP A 316 -7.41 -0.17 -20.44
CA ASP A 316 -6.07 -0.47 -19.98
C ASP A 316 -5.06 0.58 -20.44
N VAL A 317 -3.89 0.55 -19.83
CA VAL A 317 -2.69 1.29 -20.22
C VAL A 317 -1.58 0.31 -20.42
N THR A 318 -0.95 0.33 -21.60
CA THR A 318 0.29 -0.39 -21.87
C THR A 318 1.46 0.43 -21.38
N LEU A 319 2.38 -0.21 -20.67
CA LEU A 319 3.58 0.39 -20.09
C LEU A 319 4.83 -0.05 -20.87
N PRO A 320 5.91 0.73 -20.86
CA PRO A 320 7.16 0.38 -21.55
C PRO A 320 7.92 -0.78 -20.87
N GLY A 321 7.57 -1.14 -19.65
CA GLY A 321 8.19 -2.19 -18.86
C GLY A 321 7.26 -2.72 -17.79
N GLU A 322 7.72 -3.72 -17.04
CA GLU A 322 6.96 -4.28 -15.93
C GLU A 322 6.82 -3.31 -14.77
N LEU A 323 5.69 -3.39 -14.08
CA LEU A 323 5.48 -2.65 -12.84
C LEU A 323 6.43 -3.15 -11.74
N VAL A 324 7.16 -2.24 -11.12
CA VAL A 324 8.03 -2.51 -9.95
C VAL A 324 7.38 -2.16 -8.63
N ALA A 325 6.28 -1.41 -8.67
CA ALA A 325 5.47 -1.03 -7.51
C ALA A 325 3.98 -1.17 -7.83
N ALA A 326 3.15 -1.26 -6.79
CA ALA A 326 1.71 -1.12 -6.96
C ALA A 326 1.41 0.25 -7.59
N PRO A 327 0.45 0.33 -8.54
CA PRO A 327 0.00 1.61 -9.04
C PRO A 327 -0.54 2.48 -7.90
N HIS A 328 -0.53 3.79 -8.10
CA HIS A 328 -1.13 4.74 -7.17
C HIS A 328 -2.22 5.56 -7.87
N VAL A 329 -3.30 5.88 -7.16
CA VAL A 329 -4.38 6.69 -7.69
C VAL A 329 -4.71 7.81 -6.72
N PHE A 330 -4.78 9.03 -7.21
CA PHE A 330 -5.19 10.18 -6.41
C PHE A 330 -6.08 11.12 -7.23
N GLN A 331 -6.72 12.09 -6.55
CA GLN A 331 -7.52 13.12 -7.21
C GLN A 331 -6.66 14.37 -7.45
N ASN A 332 -6.63 14.84 -8.68
CA ASN A 332 -6.00 16.10 -9.07
C ASN A 332 -7.06 17.03 -9.68
N ASN A 333 -7.44 18.08 -8.95
CA ASN A 333 -8.47 19.04 -9.34
C ASN A 333 -9.80 18.38 -9.76
N GLY A 334 -10.22 17.34 -9.01
CA GLY A 334 -11.46 16.60 -9.27
C GLY A 334 -11.36 15.51 -10.35
N PHE A 335 -10.18 15.31 -10.93
CA PHE A 335 -9.91 14.25 -11.92
C PHE A 335 -9.04 13.14 -11.30
N PRO A 336 -9.33 11.87 -11.56
CA PRO A 336 -8.46 10.79 -11.12
C PRO A 336 -7.15 10.81 -11.91
N MET A 337 -6.05 10.65 -11.21
CA MET A 337 -4.73 10.46 -11.78
C MET A 337 -4.19 9.10 -11.38
N LEU A 338 -3.73 8.33 -12.35
CA LEU A 338 -3.09 7.03 -12.15
C LEU A 338 -1.59 7.21 -12.30
N VAL A 339 -0.82 6.71 -11.34
CA VAL A 339 0.64 6.68 -11.37
C VAL A 339 1.11 5.24 -11.45
N ALA A 340 2.00 4.97 -12.40
CA ALA A 340 2.65 3.68 -12.56
C ALA A 340 4.16 3.85 -12.48
N VAL A 341 4.84 2.90 -11.84
CA VAL A 341 6.30 2.86 -11.74
C VAL A 341 6.80 1.61 -12.42
N THR A 342 7.63 1.79 -13.44
CA THR A 342 8.25 0.69 -14.19
C THR A 342 9.77 0.72 -14.04
N THR A 343 10.42 -0.38 -14.40
CA THR A 343 11.88 -0.44 -14.47
C THR A 343 12.34 -0.58 -15.91
N ASP A 344 13.47 0.03 -16.19
CA ASP A 344 14.27 -0.16 -17.40
C ASP A 344 15.69 -0.54 -16.94
N ILE A 345 16.29 -1.53 -17.58
CA ILE A 345 17.61 -2.05 -17.19
C ILE A 345 18.71 -0.97 -17.33
N VAL A 346 18.52 -0.04 -18.25
CA VAL A 346 19.53 1.01 -18.56
C VAL A 346 19.22 2.32 -17.83
N LYS A 347 17.92 2.68 -17.73
CA LYS A 347 17.48 3.98 -17.22
C LYS A 347 17.04 3.96 -15.76
N GLY A 348 17.03 2.78 -15.14
CA GLY A 348 16.51 2.62 -13.80
C GLY A 348 14.98 2.72 -13.74
N ALA A 349 14.43 3.21 -12.64
CA ALA A 349 12.99 3.33 -12.46
C ALA A 349 12.43 4.57 -13.20
N THR A 350 11.26 4.38 -13.79
CA THR A 350 10.51 5.44 -14.48
C THR A 350 9.11 5.55 -13.88
N VAL A 351 8.71 6.74 -13.51
CA VAL A 351 7.38 7.06 -12.98
C VAL A 351 6.57 7.73 -14.07
N MET A 352 5.35 7.27 -14.29
CA MET A 352 4.46 7.80 -15.32
C MET A 352 3.11 8.17 -14.73
N GLY A 353 2.60 9.34 -15.11
CA GLY A 353 1.29 9.81 -14.73
C GLY A 353 0.30 9.75 -15.89
N PHE A 354 -0.90 9.28 -15.61
CA PHE A 354 -1.99 9.14 -16.58
C PHE A 354 -3.26 9.81 -16.05
N THR A 355 -4.00 10.46 -16.96
CA THR A 355 -5.28 11.12 -16.69
C THR A 355 -6.34 10.64 -17.66
N PRO A 356 -7.65 10.91 -17.41
CA PRO A 356 -8.69 10.64 -18.38
C PRO A 356 -8.38 11.24 -19.75
N GLY A 357 -8.57 10.47 -20.82
CA GLY A 357 -8.33 10.94 -22.19
C GLY A 357 -9.39 11.88 -22.74
N ALA A 358 -10.60 11.85 -22.17
CA ALA A 358 -11.69 12.75 -22.54
C ALA A 358 -12.07 13.66 -21.37
N GLY A 359 -12.40 14.93 -21.67
CA GLY A 359 -12.89 15.89 -20.66
C GLY A 359 -11.84 16.54 -19.78
N PHE A 360 -10.56 16.22 -19.94
CA PHE A 360 -9.50 16.92 -19.23
C PHE A 360 -9.32 18.32 -19.87
N PRO A 361 -9.45 19.43 -19.11
CA PRO A 361 -9.15 20.74 -19.66
C PRO A 361 -7.68 20.76 -20.09
N THR A 362 -7.44 20.97 -21.39
CA THR A 362 -6.12 21.35 -21.87
C THR A 362 -5.88 22.82 -21.59
N PRO A 363 -4.70 23.23 -21.19
CA PRO A 363 -3.48 22.46 -21.22
C PRO A 363 -2.91 22.25 -19.82
N PHE A 364 -2.50 21.06 -19.47
CA PHE A 364 -1.26 20.99 -18.71
C PHE A 364 -0.20 21.62 -19.58
N THR A 365 0.27 22.79 -19.22
CA THR A 365 1.53 23.34 -19.75
C THR A 365 2.52 22.21 -19.65
N ALA A 366 3.21 21.89 -20.74
CA ALA A 366 4.24 20.85 -20.73
C ALA A 366 5.11 21.10 -19.49
N LEU A 367 5.09 20.12 -18.55
CA LEU A 367 5.85 20.28 -17.33
C LEU A 367 7.29 20.60 -17.74
N PRO A 368 7.94 21.62 -17.18
CA PRO A 368 9.34 21.85 -17.42
C PRO A 368 10.06 20.55 -17.11
N ASN A 369 11.03 20.13 -17.92
CA ASN A 369 11.75 18.88 -17.72
C ASN A 369 12.03 18.71 -16.23
N PRO A 370 11.48 17.66 -15.58
CA PRO A 370 11.67 17.53 -14.14
C PRO A 370 13.16 17.46 -13.88
N PRO A 371 13.65 18.05 -12.78
CA PRO A 371 15.03 17.93 -12.41
C PRO A 371 15.38 16.44 -12.30
N VAL A 372 16.30 16.02 -13.13
CA VAL A 372 16.71 14.62 -13.22
C VAL A 372 17.45 14.27 -11.93
N VAL A 373 17.02 13.23 -11.24
CA VAL A 373 17.79 12.68 -10.12
C VAL A 373 19.16 12.27 -10.67
N PRO A 374 20.28 12.78 -10.12
CA PRO A 374 21.60 12.44 -10.62
C PRO A 374 21.83 10.92 -10.56
N ALA A 375 22.27 10.32 -11.65
CA ALA A 375 22.72 8.94 -11.64
C ALA A 375 23.89 8.77 -10.65
N LEU A 376 23.98 7.59 -10.01
CA LEU A 376 25.17 7.25 -9.24
C LEU A 376 26.35 7.11 -10.20
N THR A 377 27.38 7.96 -10.02
CA THR A 377 28.68 7.71 -10.61
C THR A 377 29.44 6.79 -9.68
N PHE A 378 29.63 5.54 -10.08
CA PHE A 378 30.58 4.66 -9.40
C PHE A 378 31.99 5.11 -9.77
N PRO A 379 32.92 5.22 -8.81
CA PRO A 379 34.31 5.53 -9.07
C PRO A 379 35.00 4.45 -9.89
#